data_8079c30b25bf94f68b63007a2d33f9a6
#
_entry.id   8079c30b25bf94f68b63007a2d33f9a6
#
_cell.length_a   1.000
_cell.length_b   1.000
_cell.length_c   1.000
_cell.angle_alpha   90.00
_cell.angle_beta   90.00
_cell.angle_gamma   90.00
#
_symmetry.space_group_name_H-M   'P 1'
#
loop_
_entity.id
_entity.type
_entity.pdbx_description
1 polymer ?
#
loop_
_entity_poly.entity_id
_entity_poly.type
_entity_poly.pdbx_seq_one_letter_code
_entity_poly.pdbx_strand_id
1 'polypeptide(L)'
;MSMYKHYSDGRRRFLKMSALFGTAALISPAIARAEGGDADSPENGGFAASRSRTLGKGSCALEASPLGFGVMGMTYNRSQSPSREQCIRLLHEAVERGVTLFDTAIIYGPLSNELLAGEALSPFRGKISVTTKFGHEVINGKGTGRQDSRPETIRRYCDESLSRLKVDAIELFYQHRFDPRVPVEDVAGTISELVKEGKVRRWGMCEVTPGTIRKAHAVHPLTAIQSEYHLMHRDVENNGVLDVCRELGIGFVPYSPLNRGFLGGCINEYTQFDPNNDLSLIHI
;
A
#
# COMPACT_ATOMS: atom_id res chain seq x y z
N MET A 1 4.84 -25.20 -7.03
CA MET A 1 6.18 -25.54 -6.53
C MET A 1 7.34 -24.98 -7.38
N SER A 2 7.09 -24.38 -8.54
CA SER A 2 8.15 -23.86 -9.45
C SER A 2 8.54 -22.39 -9.22
N MET A 3 7.70 -21.54 -8.64
CA MET A 3 7.99 -20.11 -8.39
C MET A 3 9.04 -19.85 -7.28
N TYR A 4 9.18 -20.75 -6.32
CA TYR A 4 10.11 -20.55 -5.21
C TYR A 4 11.60 -20.80 -5.56
N LYS A 5 11.89 -21.50 -6.64
CA LYS A 5 13.29 -21.81 -7.03
C LYS A 5 14.05 -20.62 -7.64
N HIS A 6 13.37 -19.71 -8.32
CA HIS A 6 14.02 -18.52 -8.91
C HIS A 6 14.41 -17.46 -7.89
N TYR A 7 13.71 -17.40 -6.76
CA TYR A 7 13.97 -16.41 -5.71
C TYR A 7 15.29 -16.66 -4.94
N SER A 8 15.69 -17.92 -4.79
CA SER A 8 16.94 -18.28 -4.09
C SER A 8 18.22 -17.98 -4.87
N ASP A 9 18.17 -18.00 -6.20
CA ASP A 9 19.36 -17.78 -7.05
C ASP A 9 19.74 -16.30 -7.18
N GLY A 10 18.79 -15.40 -7.18
CA GLY A 10 19.03 -13.96 -7.18
C GLY A 10 19.76 -13.47 -5.92
N ARG A 11 19.37 -14.03 -4.77
CA ARG A 11 19.98 -13.75 -3.46
C ARG A 11 21.43 -14.20 -3.38
N ARG A 12 21.73 -15.41 -3.84
CA ARG A 12 23.08 -15.97 -3.86
C ARG A 12 24.02 -15.18 -4.79
N ARG A 13 23.52 -14.65 -5.90
CA ARG A 13 24.30 -13.78 -6.80
C ARG A 13 24.58 -12.41 -6.16
N PHE A 14 23.59 -11.80 -5.50
CA PHE A 14 23.79 -10.51 -4.82
C PHE A 14 24.80 -10.61 -3.69
N LEU A 15 24.70 -11.62 -2.82
CA LEU A 15 25.66 -11.84 -1.73
C LEU A 15 27.06 -12.18 -2.22
N LYS A 16 27.20 -12.90 -3.34
CA LYS A 16 28.51 -13.17 -3.96
C LYS A 16 29.12 -11.93 -4.59
N MET A 17 28.34 -11.03 -5.18
CA MET A 17 28.84 -9.76 -5.71
C MET A 17 29.27 -8.79 -4.60
N SER A 18 28.55 -8.75 -3.48
CA SER A 18 28.90 -7.91 -2.33
C SER A 18 30.22 -8.34 -1.67
N ALA A 19 30.56 -9.64 -1.70
CA ALA A 19 31.82 -10.16 -1.18
C ALA A 19 33.03 -9.86 -2.08
N LEU A 20 32.82 -9.54 -3.35
CA LEU A 20 33.89 -9.22 -4.31
C LEU A 20 34.29 -7.75 -4.33
N PHE A 21 33.51 -6.85 -3.70
CA PHE A 21 33.81 -5.43 -3.62
C PHE A 21 34.38 -4.97 -2.24
N GLY A 22 34.70 -5.92 -1.37
CA GLY A 22 35.16 -5.70 0.02
C GLY A 22 36.66 -5.55 0.21
N THR A 23 37.43 -5.02 -0.77
CA THR A 23 38.83 -4.63 -0.51
C THR A 23 39.19 -3.37 -1.27
N ALA A 24 39.60 -2.38 -0.47
CA ALA A 24 40.33 -1.16 -0.85
C ALA A 24 39.49 0.02 -1.35
N ALA A 25 39.26 0.97 -0.43
CA ALA A 25 39.77 2.34 -0.63
C ALA A 25 39.57 3.16 0.65
N LEU A 26 40.59 3.29 1.44
CA LEU A 26 40.79 4.43 2.35
C LEU A 26 40.95 5.68 1.46
N ILE A 27 39.91 6.49 1.33
CA ILE A 27 40.01 7.82 0.76
C ILE A 27 39.62 8.80 1.87
N SER A 28 40.64 9.57 2.30
CA SER A 28 40.52 10.75 3.17
C SER A 28 39.44 11.71 2.66
N PRO A 29 38.67 12.34 3.55
CA PRO A 29 37.76 13.40 3.15
C PRO A 29 38.54 14.67 2.83
N ALA A 30 38.71 14.96 1.56
CA ALA A 30 39.06 16.29 1.12
C ALA A 30 37.79 17.16 1.21
N ILE A 31 37.74 18.00 2.21
CA ILE A 31 36.74 19.06 2.36
C ILE A 31 37.03 20.09 1.28
N ALA A 32 36.31 20.06 0.19
CA ALA A 32 36.20 21.19 -0.71
C ALA A 32 35.17 22.17 -0.13
N ARG A 33 35.69 23.24 0.46
CA ARG A 33 34.93 24.38 0.92
C ARG A 33 34.58 25.21 -0.33
N ALA A 34 33.35 25.12 -0.81
CA ALA A 34 32.77 26.09 -1.76
C ALA A 34 32.26 27.26 -0.93
N GLU A 35 32.86 28.42 -1.16
CA GLU A 35 32.44 29.70 -0.57
C GLU A 35 31.17 30.21 -1.27
N GLY A 36 30.23 30.72 -0.45
CA GLY A 36 29.33 31.82 -0.81
C GLY A 36 28.08 31.45 -1.62
N GLY A 37 27.03 31.10 -0.96
CA GLY A 37 25.67 31.23 -1.37
C GLY A 37 24.78 31.10 -0.13
N ASP A 38 24.03 32.14 0.19
CA ASP A 38 23.10 32.16 1.32
C ASP A 38 22.27 30.89 1.31
N ALA A 39 22.53 30.00 2.25
CA ALA A 39 21.68 28.86 2.52
C ALA A 39 20.44 29.39 3.24
N ASP A 40 19.39 29.67 2.47
CA ASP A 40 18.02 29.68 2.98
C ASP A 40 17.84 28.39 3.80
N SER A 41 17.65 28.56 5.09
CA SER A 41 17.20 27.51 5.98
C SER A 41 15.95 26.92 5.35
N PRO A 42 15.78 25.59 5.27
CA PRO A 42 14.52 25.07 4.79
C PRO A 42 13.46 25.46 5.80
N GLU A 43 12.73 26.54 5.48
CA GLU A 43 11.46 26.81 6.13
C GLU A 43 10.65 25.52 6.10
N ASN A 44 9.92 25.23 7.16
CA ASN A 44 9.03 24.10 7.39
C ASN A 44 7.93 23.96 6.32
N GLY A 45 8.30 23.91 5.06
CA GLY A 45 7.44 23.58 3.94
C GLY A 45 7.19 22.07 3.97
N GLY A 46 6.02 21.66 4.42
CA GLY A 46 5.63 20.25 4.47
C GLY A 46 5.97 19.57 3.14
N PHE A 47 6.59 18.41 3.22
CA PHE A 47 7.11 17.59 2.11
C PHE A 47 6.09 17.29 0.99
N ALA A 48 4.84 17.60 1.22
CA ALA A 48 3.71 17.25 0.37
C ALA A 48 3.04 18.41 -0.38
N ALA A 49 3.20 19.64 0.05
CA ALA A 49 2.38 20.75 -0.49
C ALA A 49 2.68 21.14 -1.95
N SER A 50 3.81 20.71 -2.53
CA SER A 50 4.22 21.18 -3.86
C SER A 50 4.07 20.17 -5.00
N ARG A 51 3.69 18.90 -4.75
CA ARG A 51 3.67 17.86 -5.79
C ARG A 51 2.58 16.81 -5.56
N SER A 52 1.32 17.12 -5.82
CA SER A 52 0.29 16.09 -5.90
C SER A 52 0.56 15.09 -7.02
N ARG A 53 -0.02 13.92 -6.93
CA ARG A 53 -0.06 12.88 -7.95
C ARG A 53 -1.50 12.55 -8.25
N THR A 54 -1.82 12.42 -9.53
CA THR A 54 -3.13 11.96 -9.97
C THR A 54 -3.09 10.46 -10.21
N LEU A 55 -3.91 9.71 -9.50
CA LEU A 55 -4.15 8.28 -9.73
C LEU A 55 -5.40 8.14 -10.58
N GLY A 56 -5.33 7.41 -11.69
CA GLY A 56 -6.45 7.27 -12.61
C GLY A 56 -6.64 8.49 -13.50
N LYS A 57 -7.74 8.51 -14.26
CA LYS A 57 -8.09 9.63 -15.18
C LYS A 57 -9.59 9.88 -15.23
N GLY A 58 -9.98 11.08 -15.68
CA GLY A 58 -11.40 11.47 -15.83
C GLY A 58 -12.16 11.41 -14.51
N SER A 59 -13.36 10.82 -14.51
CA SER A 59 -14.19 10.68 -13.32
C SER A 59 -13.61 9.75 -12.23
N CYS A 60 -12.63 8.92 -12.60
CA CYS A 60 -11.93 8.03 -11.68
C CYS A 60 -10.65 8.64 -11.10
N ALA A 61 -10.31 9.88 -11.44
CA ALA A 61 -9.10 10.53 -10.95
C ALA A 61 -9.17 10.76 -9.43
N LEU A 62 -8.07 10.48 -8.75
CA LEU A 62 -7.86 10.75 -7.33
C LEU A 62 -6.54 11.52 -7.17
N GLU A 63 -6.63 12.72 -6.63
CA GLU A 63 -5.45 13.50 -6.25
C GLU A 63 -4.94 13.03 -4.89
N ALA A 64 -3.65 12.77 -4.80
CA ALA A 64 -2.99 12.31 -3.59
C ALA A 64 -1.61 12.92 -3.43
N SER A 65 -1.12 12.97 -2.21
CA SER A 65 0.29 13.27 -1.93
C SER A 65 1.20 12.22 -2.58
N PRO A 66 2.46 12.59 -2.93
CA PRO A 66 3.42 11.65 -3.54
C PRO A 66 3.72 10.44 -2.66
N LEU A 67 3.63 10.61 -1.34
CA LEU A 67 3.76 9.55 -0.35
C LEU A 67 2.41 9.24 0.26
N GLY A 68 2.04 7.96 0.28
CA GLY A 68 0.91 7.44 1.05
C GLY A 68 1.39 6.82 2.37
N PHE A 69 0.51 6.73 3.34
CA PHE A 69 0.78 6.13 4.64
C PHE A 69 0.00 4.82 4.81
N GLY A 70 0.73 3.69 4.91
CA GLY A 70 0.14 2.38 5.21
C GLY A 70 -0.08 2.20 6.71
N VAL A 71 -1.33 1.98 7.11
CA VAL A 71 -1.71 1.82 8.53
C VAL A 71 -1.49 0.37 9.03
N MET A 72 -1.27 -0.59 8.13
CA MET A 72 -1.17 -2.03 8.43
C MET A 72 -0.29 -2.34 9.64
N GLY A 73 0.93 -1.82 9.68
CA GLY A 73 1.91 -2.14 10.72
C GLY A 73 1.55 -1.63 12.13
N MET A 74 0.47 -0.87 12.28
CA MET A 74 0.02 -0.38 13.57
C MET A 74 -0.77 -1.43 14.38
N THR A 75 -1.39 -2.42 13.71
CA THR A 75 -2.21 -3.45 14.39
C THR A 75 -2.02 -4.85 13.83
N TYR A 76 -1.18 -5.03 12.80
CA TYR A 76 -1.13 -6.29 12.07
C TYR A 76 0.28 -6.64 11.58
N ASN A 77 0.68 -7.89 11.80
CA ASN A 77 1.89 -8.51 11.25
C ASN A 77 3.20 -7.76 11.55
N ARG A 78 3.36 -7.28 12.79
CA ARG A 78 4.60 -6.71 13.33
C ARG A 78 4.86 -7.27 14.71
N SER A 79 6.12 -7.56 15.03
CA SER A 79 6.55 -8.09 16.33
C SER A 79 6.16 -7.17 17.49
N GLN A 80 6.23 -5.88 17.29
CA GLN A 80 5.83 -4.87 18.27
C GLN A 80 5.00 -3.79 17.58
N SER A 81 3.72 -3.75 17.92
CA SER A 81 2.85 -2.66 17.51
C SER A 81 2.99 -1.49 18.50
N PRO A 82 3.03 -0.24 18.03
CA PRO A 82 2.97 0.93 18.92
C PRO A 82 1.69 0.95 19.73
N SER A 83 1.68 1.68 20.86
CA SER A 83 0.43 1.89 21.59
C SER A 83 -0.60 2.62 20.72
N ARG A 84 -1.88 2.46 21.05
CA ARG A 84 -2.97 3.12 20.30
C ARG A 84 -2.77 4.65 20.23
N GLU A 85 -2.36 5.27 21.31
CA GLU A 85 -2.10 6.71 21.39
C GLU A 85 -0.91 7.12 20.52
N GLN A 86 0.14 6.27 20.45
CA GLN A 86 1.26 6.49 19.55
C GLN A 86 0.84 6.40 18.09
N CYS A 87 0.00 5.42 17.75
CA CYS A 87 -0.55 5.27 16.40
C CYS A 87 -1.35 6.50 15.98
N ILE A 88 -2.25 7.01 16.85
CA ILE A 88 -3.04 8.20 16.57
C ILE A 88 -2.12 9.41 16.35
N ARG A 89 -1.14 9.64 17.24
CA ARG A 89 -0.18 10.75 17.06
C ARG A 89 0.59 10.65 15.75
N LEU A 90 1.06 9.47 15.37
CA LEU A 90 1.77 9.26 14.10
C LEU A 90 0.88 9.57 12.89
N LEU A 91 -0.39 9.17 12.91
CA LEU A 91 -1.33 9.47 11.84
C LEU A 91 -1.61 10.98 11.74
N HIS A 92 -1.78 11.67 12.87
CA HIS A 92 -1.94 13.12 12.89
C HIS A 92 -0.69 13.84 12.37
N GLU A 93 0.49 13.45 12.83
CA GLU A 93 1.76 14.01 12.33
C GLU A 93 1.95 13.79 10.83
N ALA A 94 1.55 12.62 10.31
CA ALA A 94 1.60 12.36 8.87
C ALA A 94 0.69 13.33 8.09
N VAL A 95 -0.52 13.62 8.60
CA VAL A 95 -1.43 14.62 8.00
C VAL A 95 -0.80 16.01 8.06
N GLU A 96 -0.24 16.41 9.19
CA GLU A 96 0.41 17.72 9.37
C GLU A 96 1.62 17.89 8.44
N ARG A 97 2.32 16.80 8.14
CA ARG A 97 3.42 16.77 7.14
C ARG A 97 2.92 16.71 5.70
N GLY A 98 1.60 16.76 5.47
CA GLY A 98 0.99 16.85 4.15
C GLY A 98 0.73 15.51 3.46
N VAL A 99 0.74 14.39 4.18
CA VAL A 99 0.25 13.11 3.64
C VAL A 99 -1.27 13.18 3.51
N THR A 100 -1.79 12.88 2.32
CA THR A 100 -3.22 12.89 2.03
C THR A 100 -3.81 11.54 1.68
N LEU A 101 -2.97 10.49 1.50
CA LEU A 101 -3.41 9.13 1.18
C LEU A 101 -3.07 8.18 2.32
N PHE A 102 -4.08 7.60 2.96
CA PHE A 102 -3.95 6.64 4.05
C PHE A 102 -4.58 5.31 3.66
N ASP A 103 -3.83 4.21 3.79
CA ASP A 103 -4.22 2.90 3.31
C ASP A 103 -4.38 1.89 4.44
N THR A 104 -5.57 1.28 4.52
CA THR A 104 -5.90 0.19 5.45
C THR A 104 -6.54 -0.99 4.72
N ALA A 105 -7.07 -1.98 5.44
CA ALA A 105 -7.84 -3.11 4.91
C ALA A 105 -8.64 -3.81 6.01
N ILE A 106 -9.74 -4.48 5.65
CA ILE A 106 -10.57 -5.25 6.57
C ILE A 106 -9.80 -6.36 7.28
N ILE A 107 -8.83 -6.97 6.59
CA ILE A 107 -8.04 -8.09 7.13
C ILE A 107 -6.97 -7.63 8.13
N TYR A 108 -6.64 -6.35 8.21
CA TYR A 108 -5.58 -5.87 9.08
C TYR A 108 -6.03 -5.83 10.53
N GLY A 109 -5.41 -6.68 11.37
CA GLY A 109 -5.69 -6.89 12.78
C GLY A 109 -7.10 -7.41 13.10
N PRO A 110 -7.72 -8.36 12.41
CA PRO A 110 -8.82 -8.10 11.49
C PRO A 110 -9.83 -7.11 12.06
N LEU A 111 -10.23 -6.15 11.22
CA LEU A 111 -11.16 -5.03 11.51
C LEU A 111 -10.59 -3.92 12.42
N SER A 112 -9.66 -4.23 13.34
CA SER A 112 -9.16 -3.25 14.32
C SER A 112 -8.36 -2.11 13.69
N ASN A 113 -7.74 -2.35 12.53
CA ASN A 113 -6.99 -1.34 11.78
C ASN A 113 -7.91 -0.26 11.20
N GLU A 114 -9.05 -0.65 10.64
CA GLU A 114 -10.05 0.31 10.15
C GLU A 114 -10.67 1.12 11.29
N LEU A 115 -10.91 0.50 12.45
CA LEU A 115 -11.38 1.22 13.64
C LEU A 115 -10.37 2.28 14.11
N LEU A 116 -9.08 1.93 14.16
CA LEU A 116 -8.01 2.86 14.48
C LEU A 116 -7.92 4.00 13.45
N ALA A 117 -7.92 3.66 12.17
CA ALA A 117 -7.86 4.66 11.09
C ALA A 117 -9.09 5.58 11.12
N GLY A 118 -10.29 5.03 11.30
CA GLY A 118 -11.52 5.80 11.38
C GLY A 118 -11.56 6.75 12.56
N GLU A 119 -11.01 6.35 13.71
CA GLU A 119 -10.90 7.25 14.86
C GLU A 119 -9.87 8.35 14.64
N ALA A 120 -8.65 7.97 14.27
CA ALA A 120 -7.54 8.90 14.16
C ALA A 120 -7.73 9.92 13.02
N LEU A 121 -8.34 9.50 11.90
CA LEU A 121 -8.40 10.30 10.68
C LEU A 121 -9.74 11.04 10.49
N SER A 122 -10.77 10.72 11.30
CA SER A 122 -12.06 11.40 11.19
C SER A 122 -12.01 12.93 11.34
N PRO A 123 -11.10 13.54 12.13
CA PRO A 123 -11.01 15.01 12.22
C PRO A 123 -10.51 15.68 10.91
N PHE A 124 -9.92 14.92 10.01
CA PHE A 124 -9.32 15.45 8.77
C PHE A 124 -10.14 15.14 7.52
N ARG A 125 -11.42 14.74 7.68
CA ARG A 125 -12.34 14.46 6.56
C ARG A 125 -12.38 15.63 5.58
N GLY A 126 -12.41 15.29 4.28
CA GLY A 126 -12.40 16.29 3.20
C GLY A 126 -11.01 16.86 2.87
N LYS A 127 -9.99 16.59 3.71
CA LYS A 127 -8.59 16.98 3.44
C LYS A 127 -7.72 15.80 3.04
N ILE A 128 -8.15 14.60 3.35
CA ILE A 128 -7.41 13.35 3.11
C ILE A 128 -8.30 12.30 2.48
N SER A 129 -7.67 11.30 1.88
CA SER A 129 -8.31 10.11 1.32
C SER A 129 -7.93 8.89 2.15
N VAL A 130 -8.92 8.20 2.71
CA VAL A 130 -8.72 6.91 3.37
C VAL A 130 -9.17 5.81 2.42
N THR A 131 -8.25 4.90 2.10
CA THR A 131 -8.50 3.74 1.25
C THR A 131 -8.59 2.49 2.08
N THR A 132 -9.42 1.54 1.67
CA THR A 132 -9.50 0.23 2.30
C THR A 132 -9.72 -0.88 1.28
N LYS A 133 -9.71 -2.14 1.72
CA LYS A 133 -9.68 -3.29 0.82
C LYS A 133 -10.64 -4.38 1.30
N PHE A 134 -11.34 -5.00 0.33
CA PHE A 134 -12.15 -6.22 0.49
C PHE A 134 -11.47 -7.43 -0.16
N GLY A 135 -12.09 -8.60 -0.08
CA GLY A 135 -11.69 -9.80 -0.81
C GLY A 135 -11.02 -10.87 0.04
N HIS A 136 -10.52 -10.55 1.23
CA HIS A 136 -10.18 -11.57 2.22
C HIS A 136 -11.40 -11.93 3.06
N GLU A 137 -11.63 -13.23 3.25
CA GLU A 137 -12.72 -13.69 4.10
C GLU A 137 -12.39 -13.50 5.58
N VAL A 138 -13.28 -12.80 6.29
CA VAL A 138 -13.21 -12.57 7.73
C VAL A 138 -14.48 -13.11 8.37
N ILE A 139 -14.34 -14.07 9.30
CA ILE A 139 -15.45 -14.67 10.05
C ILE A 139 -15.16 -14.48 11.54
N ASN A 140 -16.14 -13.92 12.28
CA ASN A 140 -16.02 -13.67 13.72
C ASN A 140 -14.72 -12.93 14.10
N GLY A 141 -14.34 -11.91 13.32
CA GLY A 141 -13.14 -11.12 13.56
C GLY A 141 -11.82 -11.83 13.29
N LYS A 142 -11.83 -12.96 12.57
CA LYS A 142 -10.63 -13.72 12.20
C LYS A 142 -10.55 -13.92 10.70
N GLY A 143 -9.39 -13.71 10.12
CA GLY A 143 -9.12 -14.07 8.73
C GLY A 143 -9.08 -15.59 8.58
N THR A 144 -9.76 -16.13 7.56
CA THR A 144 -9.81 -17.57 7.29
C THR A 144 -8.70 -18.07 6.37
N GLY A 145 -7.92 -17.15 5.80
CA GLY A 145 -6.92 -17.45 4.76
C GLY A 145 -7.52 -17.62 3.36
N ARG A 146 -8.84 -17.56 3.22
CA ARG A 146 -9.53 -17.63 1.91
C ARG A 146 -9.88 -16.25 1.40
N GLN A 147 -10.18 -16.17 0.10
CA GLN A 147 -10.79 -14.99 -0.53
C GLN A 147 -12.32 -15.13 -0.53
N ASP A 148 -13.01 -14.00 -0.54
CA ASP A 148 -14.44 -13.93 -0.82
C ASP A 148 -14.77 -12.58 -1.47
N SER A 149 -14.91 -12.62 -2.79
CA SER A 149 -15.30 -11.46 -3.61
C SER A 149 -16.69 -11.60 -4.23
N ARG A 150 -17.58 -12.40 -3.63
CA ARG A 150 -18.97 -12.49 -4.09
C ARG A 150 -19.68 -11.14 -3.90
N PRO A 151 -20.61 -10.78 -4.80
CA PRO A 151 -21.32 -9.50 -4.76
C PRO A 151 -21.92 -9.16 -3.38
N GLU A 152 -22.59 -10.12 -2.75
CA GLU A 152 -23.19 -9.92 -1.43
C GLU A 152 -22.16 -9.69 -0.34
N THR A 153 -20.98 -10.33 -0.43
CA THR A 153 -19.88 -10.12 0.51
C THR A 153 -19.22 -8.75 0.32
N ILE A 154 -19.01 -8.33 -0.93
CA ILE A 154 -18.47 -7.00 -1.25
C ILE A 154 -19.37 -5.91 -0.67
N ARG A 155 -20.69 -6.01 -0.87
CA ARG A 155 -21.65 -5.03 -0.35
C ARG A 155 -21.63 -4.98 1.17
N ARG A 156 -21.69 -6.14 1.83
CA ARG A 156 -21.60 -6.23 3.30
C ARG A 156 -20.30 -5.60 3.82
N TYR A 157 -19.15 -5.94 3.23
CA TYR A 157 -17.86 -5.36 3.64
C TYR A 157 -17.79 -3.87 3.39
N CYS A 158 -18.40 -3.35 2.32
CA CYS A 158 -18.50 -1.92 2.07
C CYS A 158 -19.23 -1.22 3.23
N ASP A 159 -20.44 -1.68 3.59
CA ASP A 159 -21.25 -1.08 4.66
C ASP A 159 -20.55 -1.14 6.01
N GLU A 160 -19.94 -2.28 6.32
CA GLU A 160 -19.15 -2.46 7.55
C GLU A 160 -17.92 -1.54 7.60
N SER A 161 -17.19 -1.37 6.48
CA SER A 161 -16.02 -0.49 6.39
C SER A 161 -16.39 0.97 6.50
N LEU A 162 -17.49 1.41 5.88
CA LEU A 162 -18.03 2.77 6.05
C LEU A 162 -18.26 3.10 7.54
N SER A 163 -18.87 2.15 8.27
CA SER A 163 -19.11 2.30 9.70
C SER A 163 -17.81 2.38 10.52
N ARG A 164 -16.84 1.46 10.28
CA ARG A 164 -15.57 1.43 11.01
C ARG A 164 -14.70 2.65 10.72
N LEU A 165 -14.64 3.06 9.46
CA LEU A 165 -13.89 4.25 9.03
C LEU A 165 -14.59 5.56 9.38
N LYS A 166 -15.87 5.50 9.79
CA LYS A 166 -16.71 6.67 10.11
C LYS A 166 -16.81 7.64 8.93
N VAL A 167 -16.99 7.15 7.72
CA VAL A 167 -17.12 7.93 6.48
C VAL A 167 -18.43 7.60 5.76
N ASP A 168 -18.94 8.56 5.00
CA ASP A 168 -20.17 8.37 4.21
C ASP A 168 -19.88 7.70 2.87
N ALA A 169 -18.64 7.80 2.37
CA ALA A 169 -18.17 7.13 1.16
C ALA A 169 -16.70 6.75 1.29
N ILE A 170 -16.34 5.56 0.77
CA ILE A 170 -14.96 5.10 0.66
C ILE A 170 -14.32 5.78 -0.55
N GLU A 171 -13.22 6.50 -0.35
CA GLU A 171 -12.53 7.24 -1.43
C GLU A 171 -11.95 6.30 -2.51
N LEU A 172 -11.37 5.18 -2.09
CA LEU A 172 -10.82 4.17 -2.99
C LEU A 172 -10.93 2.79 -2.34
N PHE A 173 -11.71 1.89 -2.94
CA PHE A 173 -11.99 0.56 -2.42
C PHE A 173 -11.28 -0.48 -3.29
N TYR A 174 -10.31 -1.19 -2.74
CA TYR A 174 -9.52 -2.16 -3.48
C TYR A 174 -10.05 -3.60 -3.33
N GLN A 175 -10.01 -4.37 -4.41
CA GLN A 175 -9.97 -5.83 -4.29
C GLN A 175 -8.57 -6.24 -3.86
N HIS A 176 -8.42 -6.72 -2.62
CA HIS A 176 -7.12 -6.99 -1.98
C HIS A 176 -6.37 -8.16 -2.61
N ARG A 177 -7.12 -9.22 -2.98
CA ARG A 177 -6.61 -10.37 -3.72
C ARG A 177 -7.69 -10.87 -4.68
N PHE A 178 -7.27 -11.33 -5.85
CA PHE A 178 -8.15 -11.93 -6.83
C PHE A 178 -8.79 -13.20 -6.28
N ASP A 179 -10.11 -13.34 -6.43
CA ASP A 179 -10.85 -14.57 -6.09
C ASP A 179 -11.16 -15.32 -7.39
N PRO A 180 -10.49 -16.46 -7.65
CA PRO A 180 -10.68 -17.20 -8.91
C PRO A 180 -12.06 -17.85 -9.05
N ARG A 181 -12.87 -17.84 -7.98
CA ARG A 181 -14.23 -18.40 -7.98
C ARG A 181 -15.30 -17.42 -8.44
N VAL A 182 -14.93 -16.14 -8.53
CA VAL A 182 -15.86 -15.06 -8.91
C VAL A 182 -15.32 -14.37 -10.16
N PRO A 183 -16.07 -14.29 -11.25
CA PRO A 183 -15.67 -13.52 -12.43
C PRO A 183 -15.33 -12.08 -12.04
N VAL A 184 -14.23 -11.58 -12.55
CA VAL A 184 -13.79 -10.20 -12.23
C VAL A 184 -14.79 -9.16 -12.76
N GLU A 185 -15.53 -9.50 -13.77
CA GLU A 185 -16.60 -8.70 -14.35
C GLU A 185 -17.75 -8.50 -13.35
N ASP A 186 -18.09 -9.52 -12.57
CA ASP A 186 -19.13 -9.44 -11.51
C ASP A 186 -18.65 -8.58 -10.34
N VAL A 187 -17.37 -8.70 -9.98
CA VAL A 187 -16.74 -7.83 -8.99
C VAL A 187 -16.79 -6.37 -9.43
N ALA A 188 -16.37 -6.07 -10.66
CA ALA A 188 -16.39 -4.73 -11.23
C ALA A 188 -17.80 -4.16 -11.37
N GLY A 189 -18.77 -5.02 -11.75
CA GLY A 189 -20.21 -4.67 -11.81
C GLY A 189 -20.76 -4.26 -10.44
N THR A 190 -20.44 -5.05 -9.39
CA THR A 190 -20.82 -4.74 -8.01
C THR A 190 -20.26 -3.42 -7.53
N ILE A 191 -18.99 -3.16 -7.83
CA ILE A 191 -18.36 -1.86 -7.50
C ILE A 191 -19.03 -0.73 -8.25
N SER A 192 -19.35 -0.90 -9.54
CA SER A 192 -20.07 0.11 -10.32
C SER A 192 -21.42 0.50 -9.68
N GLU A 193 -22.13 -0.48 -9.12
CA GLU A 193 -23.38 -0.22 -8.39
C GLU A 193 -23.12 0.54 -7.09
N LEU A 194 -22.12 0.14 -6.28
CA LEU A 194 -21.76 0.84 -5.05
C LEU A 194 -21.30 2.29 -5.32
N VAL A 195 -20.70 2.55 -6.48
CA VAL A 195 -20.38 3.92 -6.91
C VAL A 195 -21.65 4.71 -7.24
N LYS A 196 -22.61 4.11 -7.95
CA LYS A 196 -23.91 4.75 -8.22
C LYS A 196 -24.70 5.02 -6.95
N GLU A 197 -24.57 4.16 -5.95
CA GLU A 197 -25.18 4.34 -4.62
C GLU A 197 -24.48 5.43 -3.78
N GLY A 198 -23.31 5.92 -4.23
CA GLY A 198 -22.52 6.92 -3.52
C GLY A 198 -21.71 6.38 -2.32
N LYS A 199 -21.69 5.06 -2.11
CA LYS A 199 -20.96 4.40 -1.02
C LYS A 199 -19.46 4.27 -1.29
N VAL A 200 -19.08 4.18 -2.56
CA VAL A 200 -17.70 4.10 -3.04
C VAL A 200 -17.50 5.18 -4.09
N ARG A 201 -16.41 5.93 -4.01
CA ARG A 201 -16.11 6.94 -5.03
C ARG A 201 -15.29 6.37 -6.18
N ARG A 202 -14.34 5.48 -5.86
CA ARG A 202 -13.35 4.92 -6.79
C ARG A 202 -12.95 3.52 -6.36
N TRP A 203 -12.38 2.77 -7.30
CA TRP A 203 -11.90 1.43 -6.97
C TRP A 203 -10.55 1.10 -7.61
N GLY A 204 -9.95 0.04 -7.08
CA GLY A 204 -8.68 -0.47 -7.54
C GLY A 204 -8.54 -1.97 -7.28
N MET A 205 -7.41 -2.53 -7.66
CA MET A 205 -7.09 -3.93 -7.42
C MET A 205 -5.64 -4.07 -6.95
N CYS A 206 -5.36 -5.14 -6.20
CA CYS A 206 -4.01 -5.45 -5.73
C CYS A 206 -3.54 -6.78 -6.32
N GLU A 207 -2.25 -6.84 -6.72
CA GLU A 207 -1.58 -8.07 -7.15
C GLU A 207 -2.32 -8.85 -8.23
N VAL A 208 -2.66 -8.19 -9.33
CA VAL A 208 -3.42 -8.77 -10.44
C VAL A 208 -2.64 -8.75 -11.76
N THR A 209 -2.98 -9.68 -12.65
CA THR A 209 -2.35 -9.78 -13.97
C THR A 209 -2.87 -8.72 -14.94
N PRO A 210 -2.11 -8.36 -15.99
CA PRO A 210 -2.56 -7.44 -17.05
C PRO A 210 -3.90 -7.84 -17.68
N GLY A 211 -4.12 -9.14 -17.89
CA GLY A 211 -5.38 -9.64 -18.43
C GLY A 211 -6.57 -9.38 -17.52
N THR A 212 -6.40 -9.57 -16.20
CA THR A 212 -7.42 -9.28 -15.19
C THR A 212 -7.71 -7.79 -15.12
N ILE A 213 -6.67 -6.95 -15.17
CA ILE A 213 -6.80 -5.48 -15.17
C ILE A 213 -7.67 -5.02 -16.35
N ARG A 214 -7.39 -5.52 -17.56
CA ARG A 214 -8.15 -5.14 -18.77
C ARG A 214 -9.64 -5.50 -18.67
N LYS A 215 -9.93 -6.72 -18.23
CA LYS A 215 -11.32 -7.19 -18.05
C LYS A 215 -12.07 -6.35 -17.03
N ALA A 216 -11.46 -6.12 -15.87
CA ALA A 216 -12.04 -5.32 -14.81
C ALA A 216 -12.29 -3.85 -15.26
N HIS A 217 -11.27 -3.24 -15.88
CA HIS A 217 -11.34 -1.85 -16.33
C HIS A 217 -12.39 -1.63 -17.44
N ALA A 218 -12.62 -2.63 -18.30
CA ALA A 218 -13.63 -2.57 -19.35
C ALA A 218 -15.07 -2.50 -18.80
N VAL A 219 -15.33 -3.09 -17.63
CA VAL A 219 -16.65 -3.04 -16.96
C VAL A 219 -16.80 -1.74 -16.15
N HIS A 220 -15.85 -1.43 -15.31
CA HIS A 220 -15.81 -0.20 -14.53
C HIS A 220 -14.36 0.31 -14.43
N PRO A 221 -14.09 1.57 -14.84
CA PRO A 221 -12.73 2.09 -14.89
C PRO A 221 -12.02 2.03 -13.53
N LEU A 222 -10.81 1.47 -13.51
CA LEU A 222 -9.94 1.39 -12.35
C LEU A 222 -9.21 2.74 -12.12
N THR A 223 -9.13 3.15 -10.87
CA THR A 223 -8.33 4.30 -10.44
C THR A 223 -6.87 3.93 -10.23
N ALA A 224 -6.63 2.78 -9.56
CA ALA A 224 -5.27 2.39 -9.21
C ALA A 224 -5.09 0.87 -9.15
N ILE A 225 -3.87 0.45 -9.43
CA ILE A 225 -3.35 -0.89 -9.11
C ILE A 225 -2.33 -0.73 -7.98
N GLN A 226 -2.45 -1.59 -6.95
CA GLN A 226 -1.51 -1.61 -5.83
C GLN A 226 -0.73 -2.93 -5.86
N SER A 227 0.60 -2.85 -6.00
CA SER A 227 1.48 -4.04 -6.03
C SER A 227 2.79 -3.78 -5.29
N GLU A 228 3.43 -4.86 -4.85
CA GLU A 228 4.75 -4.79 -4.22
C GLU A 228 5.77 -4.28 -5.23
N TYR A 229 6.50 -3.22 -4.83
CA TYR A 229 7.55 -2.68 -5.69
C TYR A 229 8.60 -1.96 -4.84
N HIS A 230 9.80 -2.49 -4.84
CA HIS A 230 10.97 -1.93 -4.16
C HIS A 230 12.26 -2.50 -4.79
N LEU A 231 13.43 -2.06 -4.31
CA LEU A 231 14.72 -2.43 -4.90
C LEU A 231 14.97 -3.94 -5.00
N MET A 232 14.36 -4.75 -4.13
CA MET A 232 14.50 -6.21 -4.10
C MET A 232 13.34 -6.96 -4.76
N HIS A 233 12.25 -6.28 -5.12
CA HIS A 233 11.07 -6.86 -5.78
C HIS A 233 10.65 -5.98 -6.95
N ARG A 234 11.02 -6.37 -8.16
CA ARG A 234 10.87 -5.57 -9.39
C ARG A 234 10.06 -6.26 -10.48
N ASP A 235 9.25 -7.25 -10.12
CA ASP A 235 8.51 -8.08 -11.09
C ASP A 235 7.55 -7.26 -11.95
N VAL A 236 6.98 -6.17 -11.40
CA VAL A 236 6.06 -5.28 -12.12
C VAL A 236 6.68 -4.59 -13.33
N GLU A 237 8.02 -4.50 -13.40
CA GLU A 237 8.74 -3.93 -14.55
C GLU A 237 8.70 -4.86 -15.78
N ASN A 238 8.52 -6.17 -15.57
CA ASN A 238 8.66 -7.17 -16.61
C ASN A 238 7.38 -8.01 -16.84
N ASN A 239 6.38 -7.92 -15.95
CA ASN A 239 5.15 -8.72 -16.04
C ASN A 239 4.00 -8.02 -16.79
N GLY A 240 4.24 -6.81 -17.33
CA GLY A 240 3.29 -6.02 -18.10
C GLY A 240 2.29 -5.20 -17.29
N VAL A 241 2.35 -5.23 -15.96
CA VAL A 241 1.43 -4.45 -15.10
C VAL A 241 1.64 -2.95 -15.28
N LEU A 242 2.90 -2.48 -15.27
CA LEU A 242 3.17 -1.05 -15.48
C LEU A 242 2.76 -0.59 -16.87
N ASP A 243 2.90 -1.44 -17.89
CA ASP A 243 2.52 -1.09 -19.25
C ASP A 243 1.01 -0.95 -19.41
N VAL A 244 0.22 -1.88 -18.85
CA VAL A 244 -1.24 -1.77 -18.90
C VAL A 244 -1.75 -0.59 -18.07
N CYS A 245 -1.12 -0.29 -16.94
CA CYS A 245 -1.46 0.90 -16.16
C CYS A 245 -1.24 2.18 -16.98
N ARG A 246 -0.10 2.28 -17.68
CA ARG A 246 0.23 3.43 -18.55
C ARG A 246 -0.75 3.55 -19.71
N GLU A 247 -1.04 2.45 -20.38
CA GLU A 247 -1.96 2.40 -21.53
C GLU A 247 -3.37 2.85 -21.14
N LEU A 248 -3.91 2.34 -20.04
CA LEU A 248 -5.28 2.62 -19.61
C LEU A 248 -5.38 3.89 -18.75
N GLY A 249 -4.27 4.51 -18.38
CA GLY A 249 -4.24 5.70 -17.50
C GLY A 249 -4.65 5.37 -16.07
N ILE A 250 -4.27 4.19 -15.58
CA ILE A 250 -4.50 3.73 -14.21
C ILE A 250 -3.30 4.14 -13.37
N GLY A 251 -3.54 4.65 -12.15
CA GLY A 251 -2.48 4.94 -11.19
C GLY A 251 -1.80 3.67 -10.69
N PHE A 252 -0.51 3.76 -10.42
CA PHE A 252 0.22 2.66 -9.78
C PHE A 252 0.66 3.06 -8.38
N VAL A 253 0.30 2.26 -7.38
CA VAL A 253 0.60 2.49 -5.96
C VAL A 253 1.52 1.38 -5.48
N PRO A 254 2.83 1.65 -5.32
CA PRO A 254 3.76 0.67 -4.77
C PRO A 254 3.54 0.51 -3.26
N TYR A 255 3.49 -0.73 -2.76
CA TYR A 255 3.53 -0.98 -1.33
C TYR A 255 4.87 -1.61 -0.89
N SER A 256 5.15 -1.58 0.40
CA SER A 256 6.39 -2.07 1.02
C SER A 256 7.68 -1.46 0.44
N PRO A 257 7.77 -0.14 0.16
CA PRO A 257 8.94 0.45 -0.50
C PRO A 257 10.25 0.23 0.27
N LEU A 258 10.18 0.03 1.59
CA LEU A 258 11.32 -0.29 2.46
C LEU A 258 11.46 -1.79 2.76
N ASN A 259 10.76 -2.66 2.03
CA ASN A 259 10.75 -4.11 2.26
C ASN A 259 10.59 -4.44 3.76
N ARG A 260 9.49 -3.94 4.36
CA ARG A 260 9.16 -4.12 5.78
C ARG A 260 10.27 -3.69 6.75
N GLY A 261 11.08 -2.72 6.38
CA GLY A 261 12.17 -2.16 7.17
C GLY A 261 13.55 -2.69 6.82
N PHE A 262 13.66 -3.77 6.01
CA PHE A 262 14.96 -4.32 5.61
C PHE A 262 15.82 -3.29 4.86
N LEU A 263 15.22 -2.53 3.94
CA LEU A 263 15.90 -1.47 3.19
C LEU A 263 16.09 -0.18 3.99
N GLY A 264 15.53 -0.10 5.20
CA GLY A 264 15.67 1.05 6.10
C GLY A 264 16.96 1.04 6.94
N GLY A 265 17.78 -0.01 6.84
CA GLY A 265 19.05 -0.12 7.57
C GLY A 265 18.91 -0.44 9.07
N CYS A 266 17.70 -0.70 9.56
CA CYS A 266 17.46 -1.03 10.97
C CYS A 266 17.49 -2.54 11.26
N ILE A 267 17.58 -3.37 10.22
CA ILE A 267 17.59 -4.83 10.33
C ILE A 267 19.00 -5.34 10.01
N ASN A 268 19.55 -6.19 10.89
CA ASN A 268 20.84 -6.83 10.75
C ASN A 268 20.79 -8.29 11.22
N GLU A 269 21.93 -8.99 11.22
CA GLU A 269 22.03 -10.41 11.59
C GLU A 269 21.67 -10.71 13.06
N TYR A 270 21.57 -9.70 13.91
CA TYR A 270 21.17 -9.84 15.32
C TYR A 270 19.69 -9.50 15.57
N THR A 271 18.99 -9.02 14.55
CA THR A 271 17.59 -8.65 14.69
C THR A 271 16.73 -9.88 14.95
N GLN A 272 15.99 -9.87 16.06
CA GLN A 272 15.04 -10.92 16.42
C GLN A 272 13.62 -10.49 16.04
N PHE A 273 12.90 -11.37 15.39
CA PHE A 273 11.49 -11.20 15.01
C PHE A 273 10.60 -12.15 15.80
N ASP A 274 9.37 -11.74 16.07
CA ASP A 274 8.35 -12.62 16.63
C ASP A 274 7.92 -13.67 15.58
N PRO A 275 8.21 -14.97 15.80
CA PRO A 275 7.90 -16.02 14.84
C PRO A 275 6.41 -16.19 14.55
N ASN A 276 5.55 -15.71 15.44
CA ASN A 276 4.10 -15.88 15.32
C ASN A 276 3.40 -14.68 14.67
N ASN A 277 4.03 -13.52 14.62
CA ASN A 277 3.36 -12.27 14.24
C ASN A 277 4.14 -11.40 13.26
N ASP A 278 5.39 -11.70 12.94
CA ASP A 278 6.16 -10.83 12.05
C ASP A 278 6.34 -11.45 10.66
N LEU A 279 5.75 -10.81 9.65
CA LEU A 279 5.90 -11.22 8.25
C LEU A 279 7.33 -11.05 7.71
N SER A 280 8.22 -10.36 8.40
CA SER A 280 9.61 -10.22 7.98
C SER A 280 10.32 -11.57 7.89
N LEU A 281 9.90 -12.55 8.72
CA LEU A 281 10.41 -13.93 8.68
C LEU A 281 10.10 -14.70 7.39
N ILE A 282 9.08 -14.30 6.65
CA ILE A 282 8.69 -14.96 5.40
C ILE A 282 9.73 -14.71 4.29
N HIS A 283 10.53 -13.67 4.44
CA HIS A 283 11.47 -13.18 3.43
C HIS A 283 12.96 -13.33 3.79
N ILE A 284 13.27 -13.91 4.95
CA ILE A 284 14.64 -14.16 5.40
C ILE A 284 15.11 -15.58 5.05
#